data_e53659db774bb1ae79483554f2792f34
#
_entry.id   e53659db774bb1ae79483554f2792f34
#
_cell.length_a   1.000
_cell.length_b   1.000
_cell.length_c   1.000
_cell.angle_alpha   90.00
_cell.angle_beta   90.00
_cell.angle_gamma   90.00
#
_symmetry.space_group_name_H-M   'P 1'
#
loop_
_entity.id
_entity.type
_entity.pdbx_description
1 polymer ?
#
loop_
_entity_poly.entity_id
_entity_poly.type
_entity_poly.pdbx_seq_one_letter_code
_entity_poly.pdbx_strand_id
1 'polypeptide(L)'
;MKTEAKKAVVASAAMSHTGSAEPATDSPPAAVRDLGRGTEPPVHVRGLVKRFGRFRALDHLDLEVEAGSVHGFLGPNGAGKSTTIRVLLGLYRPDEGSVSVLGSEPWRQAALINRQVSYVPGDVALWPALTGGQVLDALAGLRGSRDAEREAELMERFDLDPSKRVRTYSKGNRQKVALVAALAAPTSLLVLDEPTSGLDPLMERVFTEEVARACGEGRTVLLSSHILAEVQRLCSAVTIIKNGRVVEHGDLGTLRRLSRTRIELGAAADELGPVRQALEALGLDVVEDGGRLSLEVPPEQVPTVLSLAGEHRIQDVTCEPASLEDLFLRHYEEV
;
A
#
# COMPACT_ATOMS: atom_id res chain seq x y z
N MET A 1 -19.55 11.95 -24.49
CA MET A 1 -20.20 10.73 -23.99
C MET A 1 -19.32 9.91 -23.06
N LYS A 2 -18.52 10.53 -22.14
CA LYS A 2 -17.66 9.80 -21.16
C LYS A 2 -17.89 10.23 -19.70
N THR A 3 -18.89 11.08 -19.44
CA THR A 3 -19.08 11.71 -18.11
C THR A 3 -20.26 11.16 -17.31
N GLU A 4 -21.15 10.38 -17.91
CA GLU A 4 -22.37 9.88 -17.24
C GLU A 4 -22.25 8.51 -16.59
N ALA A 5 -21.28 7.69 -16.96
CA ALA A 5 -21.11 6.35 -16.38
C ALA A 5 -20.58 6.33 -14.94
N LYS A 6 -20.02 7.45 -14.41
CA LYS A 6 -19.47 7.56 -13.05
C LYS A 6 -20.51 7.84 -11.96
N LYS A 7 -21.75 8.22 -12.30
CA LYS A 7 -22.78 8.60 -11.31
C LYS A 7 -23.72 7.48 -10.86
N ALA A 8 -23.67 6.31 -11.50
CA ALA A 8 -24.70 5.28 -11.32
C ALA A 8 -24.44 4.24 -10.21
N VAL A 9 -23.28 4.19 -9.58
CA VAL A 9 -22.93 3.11 -8.65
C VAL A 9 -23.31 3.39 -7.19
N VAL A 10 -23.68 4.61 -6.84
CA VAL A 10 -23.99 4.98 -5.43
C VAL A 10 -25.50 5.06 -5.13
N ALA A 11 -26.38 4.94 -6.11
CA ALA A 11 -27.81 5.25 -5.96
C ALA A 11 -28.76 4.04 -5.78
N SER A 12 -28.30 2.79 -5.73
CA SER A 12 -29.18 1.60 -5.77
C SER A 12 -29.46 0.90 -4.43
N ALA A 13 -29.16 1.50 -3.29
CA ALA A 13 -29.39 0.85 -1.99
C ALA A 13 -30.35 1.59 -1.02
N ALA A 14 -31.19 2.46 -1.52
CA ALA A 14 -32.16 3.15 -0.67
C ALA A 14 -33.56 3.08 -1.27
N MET A 15 -34.29 1.99 -1.04
CA MET A 15 -35.78 2.00 -0.92
C MET A 15 -36.32 0.65 -0.43
N SER A 16 -37.12 0.79 0.59
CA SER A 16 -38.09 -0.11 1.20
C SER A 16 -37.63 -0.89 2.44
N HIS A 17 -38.04 -0.35 3.62
CA HIS A 17 -38.81 -1.08 4.62
C HIS A 17 -39.18 -0.11 5.76
N THR A 18 -40.45 0.27 5.82
CA THR A 18 -41.09 0.82 7.02
C THR A 18 -41.39 -0.34 7.96
N GLY A 19 -40.64 -0.45 9.04
CA GLY A 19 -40.88 -1.38 10.13
C GLY A 19 -40.46 -0.69 11.44
N SER A 20 -41.41 -0.59 12.37
CA SER A 20 -41.34 0.01 13.69
C SER A 20 -40.11 -0.56 14.47
N ALA A 21 -39.22 0.30 14.90
CA ALA A 21 -38.05 -0.06 15.70
C ALA A 21 -38.41 -0.09 17.19
N GLU A 22 -38.26 -1.26 17.82
CA GLU A 22 -38.08 -1.38 19.26
C GLU A 22 -36.63 -0.94 19.65
N PRO A 23 -36.42 -0.39 20.85
CA PRO A 23 -35.12 0.09 21.27
C PRO A 23 -34.16 -1.11 21.45
N ALA A 24 -33.03 -1.07 20.75
CA ALA A 24 -31.96 -2.05 20.85
C ALA A 24 -31.34 -2.05 22.27
N THR A 25 -31.38 -3.17 22.93
CA THR A 25 -30.66 -3.45 24.18
C THR A 25 -29.14 -3.38 23.93
N ASP A 26 -28.51 -2.61 24.80
CA ASP A 26 -27.03 -2.44 24.87
C ASP A 26 -26.38 -3.78 25.28
N SER A 27 -26.03 -4.57 24.29
CA SER A 27 -25.20 -5.77 24.47
C SER A 27 -23.78 -5.44 24.04
N PRO A 28 -22.74 -5.77 24.79
CA PRO A 28 -21.37 -5.51 24.41
C PRO A 28 -21.07 -6.17 23.05
N PRO A 29 -20.20 -5.56 22.22
CA PRO A 29 -19.88 -6.08 20.90
C PRO A 29 -19.36 -7.50 21.05
N ALA A 30 -19.99 -8.43 20.35
CA ALA A 30 -19.53 -9.81 20.27
C ALA A 30 -18.06 -9.77 19.83
N ALA A 31 -17.20 -10.33 20.68
CA ALA A 31 -15.78 -10.47 20.42
C ALA A 31 -15.56 -10.80 18.94
N VAL A 32 -14.67 -10.05 18.30
CA VAL A 32 -14.20 -10.31 16.93
C VAL A 32 -13.95 -11.81 16.86
N ARG A 33 -14.86 -12.53 16.19
CA ARG A 33 -14.69 -13.97 16.02
C ARG A 33 -13.38 -14.14 15.28
N ASP A 34 -12.47 -14.83 15.92
CA ASP A 34 -11.15 -15.23 15.48
C ASP A 34 -11.26 -16.05 14.16
N LEU A 35 -11.51 -15.37 13.03
CA LEU A 35 -11.50 -15.96 11.69
C LEU A 35 -10.09 -15.95 11.09
N GLY A 36 -9.09 -15.46 11.84
CA GLY A 36 -7.71 -15.27 11.35
C GLY A 36 -6.69 -16.32 11.79
N ARG A 37 -7.08 -17.38 12.50
CA ARG A 37 -6.19 -18.53 12.80
C ARG A 37 -6.41 -19.72 11.87
N GLY A 38 -7.02 -19.51 10.71
CA GLY A 38 -6.99 -20.45 9.59
C GLY A 38 -5.63 -20.39 8.90
N THR A 39 -5.20 -21.49 8.35
CA THR A 39 -3.96 -21.67 7.57
C THR A 39 -3.92 -20.88 6.27
N GLU A 40 -4.97 -20.15 5.90
CA GLU A 40 -5.05 -19.35 4.68
C GLU A 40 -4.76 -17.86 4.95
N PRO A 41 -3.97 -17.21 4.06
CA PRO A 41 -3.73 -15.77 4.12
C PRO A 41 -5.02 -14.96 4.01
N PRO A 42 -5.16 -13.81 4.73
CA PRO A 42 -6.32 -12.92 4.63
C PRO A 42 -6.64 -12.44 3.21
N VAL A 43 -5.65 -12.34 2.35
CA VAL A 43 -5.82 -12.14 0.90
C VAL A 43 -5.01 -13.18 0.17
N HIS A 44 -5.68 -13.95 -0.67
CA HIS A 44 -5.06 -14.98 -1.49
C HIS A 44 -5.63 -14.93 -2.91
N VAL A 45 -4.76 -14.67 -3.87
CA VAL A 45 -5.10 -14.51 -5.30
C VAL A 45 -4.17 -15.39 -6.12
N ARG A 46 -4.72 -16.20 -7.02
CA ARG A 46 -3.95 -17.04 -7.93
C ARG A 46 -4.46 -16.92 -9.37
N GLY A 47 -3.54 -16.57 -10.28
CA GLY A 47 -3.79 -16.51 -11.71
C GLY A 47 -4.90 -15.53 -12.11
N LEU A 48 -5.08 -14.44 -11.36
CA LEU A 48 -6.18 -13.51 -11.59
C LEU A 48 -6.09 -12.83 -12.95
N VAL A 49 -7.13 -13.02 -13.77
CA VAL A 49 -7.31 -12.29 -15.03
C VAL A 49 -8.54 -11.42 -14.95
N LYS A 50 -8.40 -10.16 -15.41
CA LYS A 50 -9.52 -9.23 -15.58
C LYS A 50 -9.43 -8.50 -16.90
N ARG A 51 -10.53 -8.55 -17.68
CA ARG A 51 -10.66 -7.90 -18.97
C ARG A 51 -11.77 -6.86 -18.97
N PHE A 52 -11.57 -5.79 -19.72
CA PHE A 52 -12.58 -4.79 -20.05
C PHE A 52 -12.67 -4.68 -21.59
N GLY A 53 -13.61 -5.39 -22.17
CA GLY A 53 -13.66 -5.60 -23.61
C GLY A 53 -12.41 -6.34 -24.10
N ARG A 54 -11.62 -5.70 -24.98
CA ARG A 54 -10.37 -6.28 -25.50
C ARG A 54 -9.15 -5.98 -24.62
N PHE A 55 -9.27 -5.05 -23.68
CA PHE A 55 -8.18 -4.64 -22.80
C PHE A 55 -8.07 -5.60 -21.62
N ARG A 56 -6.91 -6.22 -21.45
CA ARG A 56 -6.57 -7.05 -20.30
C ARG A 56 -5.93 -6.17 -19.24
N ALA A 57 -6.68 -5.88 -18.18
CA ALA A 57 -6.24 -5.02 -17.07
C ALA A 57 -5.41 -5.79 -16.03
N LEU A 58 -5.70 -7.10 -15.84
CA LEU A 58 -4.91 -8.01 -14.99
C LEU A 58 -4.66 -9.28 -15.79
N ASP A 59 -3.45 -9.79 -15.70
CA ASP A 59 -2.96 -10.89 -16.51
C ASP A 59 -2.19 -11.91 -15.67
N HIS A 60 -2.90 -12.93 -15.19
CA HIS A 60 -2.40 -14.01 -14.33
C HIS A 60 -1.69 -13.47 -13.06
N LEU A 61 -2.31 -12.48 -12.41
CA LEU A 61 -1.77 -11.86 -11.22
C LEU A 61 -1.93 -12.79 -10.01
N ASP A 62 -0.83 -13.00 -9.28
CA ASP A 62 -0.79 -13.65 -7.98
C ASP A 62 -0.57 -12.61 -6.88
N LEU A 63 -1.26 -12.73 -5.75
CA LEU A 63 -1.08 -11.87 -4.59
C LEU A 63 -1.40 -12.64 -3.32
N GLU A 64 -0.49 -12.58 -2.36
CA GLU A 64 -0.69 -13.16 -1.04
C GLU A 64 -0.34 -12.12 0.02
N VAL A 65 -1.23 -11.93 1.01
CA VAL A 65 -1.02 -11.01 2.12
C VAL A 65 -1.11 -11.79 3.42
N GLU A 66 -0.02 -11.79 4.17
CA GLU A 66 0.07 -12.49 5.45
C GLU A 66 -0.74 -11.79 6.54
N ALA A 67 -1.30 -12.58 7.46
CA ALA A 67 -2.06 -12.06 8.59
C ALA A 67 -1.19 -11.20 9.51
N GLY A 68 -1.75 -10.06 9.96
CA GLY A 68 -1.05 -9.15 10.88
C GLY A 68 0.16 -8.45 10.26
N SER A 69 0.25 -8.40 8.93
CA SER A 69 1.33 -7.70 8.21
C SER A 69 0.84 -6.42 7.53
N VAL A 70 1.78 -5.54 7.20
CA VAL A 70 1.56 -4.44 6.25
C VAL A 70 2.19 -4.83 4.93
N HIS A 71 1.36 -5.12 3.94
CA HIS A 71 1.78 -5.52 2.60
C HIS A 71 1.66 -4.37 1.60
N GLY A 72 2.75 -4.00 0.98
CA GLY A 72 2.80 -2.99 -0.07
C GLY A 72 2.40 -3.55 -1.43
N PHE A 73 1.50 -2.89 -2.14
CA PHE A 73 1.11 -3.22 -3.50
C PHE A 73 1.54 -2.08 -4.42
N LEU A 74 2.77 -2.18 -4.94
CA LEU A 74 3.49 -1.10 -5.60
C LEU A 74 3.37 -1.21 -7.13
N GLY A 75 3.26 -0.08 -7.80
CA GLY A 75 3.25 -0.03 -9.27
C GLY A 75 2.83 1.33 -9.80
N PRO A 76 3.11 1.64 -11.08
CA PRO A 76 2.73 2.90 -11.71
C PRO A 76 1.22 3.08 -11.80
N ASN A 77 0.84 4.29 -12.20
CA ASN A 77 -0.54 4.56 -12.56
C ASN A 77 -0.93 3.71 -13.79
N GLY A 78 -2.07 3.04 -13.70
CA GLY A 78 -2.53 2.12 -14.75
C GLY A 78 -1.97 0.68 -14.66
N ALA A 79 -1.08 0.36 -13.74
CA ALA A 79 -0.52 -0.98 -13.57
C ALA A 79 -1.55 -2.07 -13.21
N GLY A 80 -2.73 -1.69 -12.71
CA GLY A 80 -3.79 -2.63 -12.32
C GLY A 80 -4.13 -2.62 -10.82
N LYS A 81 -3.45 -1.80 -9.99
CA LYS A 81 -3.64 -1.75 -8.52
C LYS A 81 -5.11 -1.60 -8.11
N SER A 82 -5.75 -0.51 -8.50
CA SER A 82 -7.15 -0.26 -8.14
C SER A 82 -8.13 -1.27 -8.78
N THR A 83 -7.76 -1.90 -9.91
CA THR A 83 -8.56 -2.98 -10.50
C THR A 83 -8.50 -4.23 -9.62
N THR A 84 -7.32 -4.61 -9.14
CA THR A 84 -7.13 -5.70 -8.18
C THR A 84 -7.92 -5.44 -6.91
N ILE A 85 -7.78 -4.26 -6.30
CA ILE A 85 -8.52 -3.87 -5.09
C ILE A 85 -10.05 -4.00 -5.30
N ARG A 86 -10.57 -3.55 -6.44
CA ARG A 86 -12.00 -3.68 -6.74
C ARG A 86 -12.46 -5.13 -6.89
N VAL A 87 -11.58 -6.03 -7.35
CA VAL A 87 -11.85 -7.48 -7.35
C VAL A 87 -11.87 -8.02 -5.92
N LEU A 88 -10.89 -7.64 -5.08
CA LEU A 88 -10.84 -8.04 -3.67
C LEU A 88 -12.07 -7.59 -2.86
N LEU A 89 -12.63 -6.42 -3.19
CA LEU A 89 -13.85 -5.90 -2.57
C LEU A 89 -15.16 -6.48 -3.16
N GLY A 90 -15.05 -7.39 -4.16
CA GLY A 90 -16.21 -7.98 -4.83
C GLY A 90 -16.95 -7.03 -5.78
N LEU A 91 -16.38 -5.85 -6.09
CA LEU A 91 -16.95 -4.88 -7.04
C LEU A 91 -16.78 -5.33 -8.50
N TYR A 92 -15.73 -6.11 -8.76
CA TYR A 92 -15.50 -6.75 -10.06
C TYR A 92 -15.38 -8.25 -9.88
N ARG A 93 -16.05 -9.00 -10.75
CA ARG A 93 -15.85 -10.44 -10.84
C ARG A 93 -14.59 -10.72 -11.69
N PRO A 94 -13.71 -11.64 -11.26
CA PRO A 94 -12.59 -12.10 -12.10
C PRO A 94 -13.12 -12.82 -13.35
N ASP A 95 -12.36 -12.77 -14.44
CA ASP A 95 -12.66 -13.53 -15.65
C ASP A 95 -12.01 -14.91 -15.58
N GLU A 96 -10.82 -15.02 -14.96
CA GLU A 96 -10.10 -16.27 -14.70
C GLU A 96 -9.35 -16.18 -13.35
N GLY A 97 -8.92 -17.33 -12.83
CA GLY A 97 -8.20 -17.43 -11.57
C GLY A 97 -9.10 -17.54 -10.35
N SER A 98 -8.48 -17.59 -9.18
CA SER A 98 -9.16 -17.68 -7.88
C SER A 98 -8.79 -16.51 -6.98
N VAL A 99 -9.76 -16.04 -6.19
CA VAL A 99 -9.59 -14.96 -5.23
C VAL A 99 -10.31 -15.31 -3.95
N SER A 100 -9.59 -15.30 -2.84
CA SER A 100 -10.10 -15.45 -1.48
C SER A 100 -9.76 -14.22 -0.67
N VAL A 101 -10.71 -13.67 0.06
CA VAL A 101 -10.53 -12.61 1.05
C VAL A 101 -11.17 -13.07 2.34
N LEU A 102 -10.38 -13.16 3.41
CA LEU A 102 -10.80 -13.69 4.70
C LEU A 102 -11.48 -15.08 4.57
N GLY A 103 -10.91 -15.94 3.71
CA GLY A 103 -11.40 -17.30 3.46
C GLY A 103 -12.68 -17.38 2.62
N SER A 104 -13.08 -16.30 1.94
CA SER A 104 -14.33 -16.25 1.18
C SER A 104 -14.15 -15.64 -0.22
N GLU A 105 -14.97 -16.08 -1.18
CA GLU A 105 -15.00 -15.51 -2.54
C GLU A 105 -15.72 -14.14 -2.57
N PRO A 106 -15.01 -13.02 -2.88
CA PRO A 106 -15.56 -11.68 -2.72
C PRO A 106 -16.84 -11.41 -3.52
N TRP A 107 -16.93 -11.86 -4.74
CA TRP A 107 -18.11 -11.61 -5.60
C TRP A 107 -19.36 -12.41 -5.18
N ARG A 108 -19.21 -13.47 -4.38
CA ARG A 108 -20.33 -14.27 -3.85
C ARG A 108 -20.75 -13.81 -2.47
N GLN A 109 -19.81 -13.31 -1.67
CA GLN A 109 -20.01 -13.01 -0.26
C GLN A 109 -19.59 -11.58 0.12
N ALA A 110 -19.67 -10.63 -0.84
CA ALA A 110 -19.19 -9.25 -0.66
C ALA A 110 -19.78 -8.58 0.61
N ALA A 111 -21.08 -8.76 0.89
CA ALA A 111 -21.72 -8.15 2.05
C ALA A 111 -21.17 -8.67 3.39
N LEU A 112 -20.75 -9.95 3.46
CA LEU A 112 -20.16 -10.54 4.65
C LEU A 112 -18.71 -10.06 4.82
N ILE A 113 -17.91 -10.14 3.75
CA ILE A 113 -16.50 -9.75 3.75
C ILE A 113 -16.36 -8.27 4.07
N ASN A 114 -17.14 -7.40 3.42
CA ASN A 114 -17.01 -5.93 3.57
C ASN A 114 -17.42 -5.42 4.96
N ARG A 115 -18.02 -6.24 5.82
CA ARG A 115 -18.17 -5.92 7.25
C ARG A 115 -16.87 -6.04 8.03
N GLN A 116 -15.93 -6.83 7.54
CA GLN A 116 -14.63 -7.10 8.16
C GLN A 116 -13.49 -6.41 7.43
N VAL A 117 -13.78 -5.67 6.36
CA VAL A 117 -12.82 -4.92 5.55
C VAL A 117 -13.13 -3.43 5.66
N SER A 118 -12.12 -2.63 5.98
CA SER A 118 -12.16 -1.18 5.81
C SER A 118 -11.43 -0.80 4.54
N TYR A 119 -12.03 0.08 3.75
CA TYR A 119 -11.48 0.52 2.48
C TYR A 119 -11.35 2.05 2.42
N VAL A 120 -10.16 2.51 2.06
CA VAL A 120 -9.87 3.91 1.71
C VAL A 120 -9.58 3.97 0.21
N PRO A 121 -10.43 4.61 -0.61
CA PRO A 121 -10.19 4.75 -2.05
C PRO A 121 -9.17 5.85 -2.34
N GLY A 122 -8.39 5.72 -3.43
CA GLY A 122 -7.42 6.73 -3.86
C GLY A 122 -8.05 8.06 -4.31
N ASP A 123 -9.32 8.02 -4.73
CA ASP A 123 -10.13 9.21 -5.02
C ASP A 123 -11.36 9.20 -4.10
N VAL A 124 -11.26 9.92 -2.99
CA VAL A 124 -12.30 9.97 -1.95
C VAL A 124 -13.46 10.86 -2.39
N ALA A 125 -14.58 10.22 -2.72
CA ALA A 125 -15.85 10.87 -3.02
C ALA A 125 -16.83 10.69 -1.85
N LEU A 126 -17.12 11.77 -1.15
CA LEU A 126 -18.07 11.82 -0.02
C LEU A 126 -19.28 12.66 -0.38
N TRP A 127 -20.35 12.56 0.42
CA TRP A 127 -21.58 13.32 0.21
C TRP A 127 -21.39 14.83 0.52
N PRO A 128 -21.46 15.72 -0.50
CA PRO A 128 -21.08 17.13 -0.32
C PRO A 128 -21.95 17.92 0.66
N ALA A 129 -23.20 17.48 0.84
CA ALA A 129 -24.18 18.14 1.71
C ALA A 129 -24.00 17.80 3.19
N LEU A 130 -23.38 16.67 3.51
CA LEU A 130 -23.15 16.22 4.88
C LEU A 130 -21.94 16.90 5.50
N THR A 131 -21.90 16.96 6.84
CA THR A 131 -20.71 17.30 7.59
C THR A 131 -19.77 16.08 7.69
N GLY A 132 -18.50 16.29 8.06
CA GLY A 132 -17.55 15.19 8.31
C GLY A 132 -18.09 14.19 9.32
N GLY A 133 -18.64 14.68 10.46
CA GLY A 133 -19.25 13.82 11.48
C GLY A 133 -20.43 13.03 10.97
N GLN A 134 -21.31 13.65 10.18
CA GLN A 134 -22.46 12.94 9.57
C GLN A 134 -22.01 11.87 8.56
N VAL A 135 -20.88 12.07 7.88
CA VAL A 135 -20.29 11.02 7.01
C VAL A 135 -19.78 9.86 7.85
N LEU A 136 -19.07 10.13 8.96
CA LEU A 136 -18.61 9.09 9.89
C LEU A 136 -19.78 8.30 10.46
N ASP A 137 -20.85 8.98 10.91
CA ASP A 137 -22.09 8.35 11.39
C ASP A 137 -22.71 7.44 10.32
N ALA A 138 -22.82 7.93 9.08
CA ALA A 138 -23.38 7.16 7.97
C ALA A 138 -22.56 5.91 7.64
N LEU A 139 -21.23 6.04 7.62
CA LEU A 139 -20.32 4.92 7.34
C LEU A 139 -20.35 3.87 8.46
N ALA A 140 -20.40 4.30 9.73
CA ALA A 140 -20.55 3.42 10.88
C ALA A 140 -21.91 2.68 10.84
N GLY A 141 -23.00 3.39 10.51
CA GLY A 141 -24.34 2.81 10.35
C GLY A 141 -24.39 1.76 9.24
N LEU A 142 -23.76 2.02 8.09
CA LEU A 142 -23.68 1.04 6.97
C LEU A 142 -22.88 -0.21 7.35
N ARG A 143 -21.84 -0.06 8.16
CA ARG A 143 -21.02 -1.18 8.65
C ARG A 143 -21.73 -1.98 9.73
N GLY A 144 -22.56 -1.32 10.56
CA GLY A 144 -23.23 -1.90 11.72
C GLY A 144 -22.32 -2.04 12.94
N SER A 145 -21.18 -1.35 12.97
CA SER A 145 -20.23 -1.31 14.09
C SER A 145 -19.54 0.05 14.15
N ARG A 146 -19.24 0.53 15.35
CA ARG A 146 -18.56 1.80 15.62
C ARG A 146 -17.70 1.69 16.87
N ASP A 147 -16.51 2.24 16.83
CA ASP A 147 -15.70 2.59 17.97
C ASP A 147 -15.65 4.12 18.07
N ALA A 148 -16.53 4.70 18.87
CA ALA A 148 -16.69 6.14 18.97
C ALA A 148 -15.51 6.80 19.70
N GLU A 149 -14.88 6.12 20.65
CA GLU A 149 -13.70 6.60 21.38
C GLU A 149 -12.50 6.68 20.45
N ARG A 150 -12.26 5.60 19.72
CA ARG A 150 -11.19 5.56 18.71
C ARG A 150 -11.40 6.56 17.58
N GLU A 151 -12.64 6.76 17.15
CA GLU A 151 -12.98 7.75 16.13
C GLU A 151 -12.68 9.17 16.61
N ALA A 152 -13.02 9.51 17.88
CA ALA A 152 -12.71 10.81 18.46
C ALA A 152 -11.20 11.06 18.59
N GLU A 153 -10.44 10.07 19.07
CA GLU A 153 -8.97 10.11 19.13
C GLU A 153 -8.37 10.39 17.74
N LEU A 154 -8.83 9.67 16.71
CA LEU A 154 -8.33 9.84 15.35
C LEU A 154 -8.70 11.19 14.74
N MET A 155 -9.89 11.73 15.03
CA MET A 155 -10.27 13.09 14.59
C MET A 155 -9.31 14.13 15.15
N GLU A 156 -8.92 14.01 16.42
CA GLU A 156 -7.93 14.90 17.04
C GLU A 156 -6.54 14.73 16.40
N ARG A 157 -6.07 13.49 16.26
CA ARG A 157 -4.74 13.21 15.70
C ARG A 157 -4.58 13.67 14.26
N PHE A 158 -5.62 13.52 13.44
CA PHE A 158 -5.63 13.99 12.05
C PHE A 158 -6.00 15.47 11.90
N ASP A 159 -6.21 16.21 13.01
CA ASP A 159 -6.66 17.61 12.97
C ASP A 159 -7.88 17.77 12.02
N LEU A 160 -8.90 16.97 12.27
CA LEU A 160 -10.13 16.95 11.46
C LEU A 160 -11.25 17.64 12.20
N ASP A 161 -11.76 18.76 11.67
CA ASP A 161 -12.97 19.41 12.16
C ASP A 161 -14.23 18.73 11.58
N PRO A 162 -14.93 17.87 12.34
CA PRO A 162 -16.07 17.11 11.83
C PRO A 162 -17.33 17.97 11.62
N SER A 163 -17.36 19.21 12.08
CA SER A 163 -18.53 20.11 11.99
C SER A 163 -18.69 20.72 10.59
N LYS A 164 -17.59 20.81 9.81
CA LYS A 164 -17.60 21.41 8.48
C LYS A 164 -18.25 20.49 7.45
N ARG A 165 -18.91 21.11 6.46
CA ARG A 165 -19.53 20.36 5.34
C ARG A 165 -18.46 19.86 4.36
N VAL A 166 -18.64 18.65 3.86
CA VAL A 166 -17.71 18.00 2.92
C VAL A 166 -17.41 18.86 1.68
N ARG A 167 -18.40 19.62 1.18
CA ARG A 167 -18.19 20.53 0.04
C ARG A 167 -17.14 21.62 0.28
N THR A 168 -16.87 21.94 1.55
CA THR A 168 -15.84 22.95 1.95
C THR A 168 -14.48 22.34 2.26
N TYR A 169 -14.39 21.00 2.29
CA TYR A 169 -13.15 20.33 2.56
C TYR A 169 -12.19 20.36 1.35
N SER A 170 -10.92 20.57 1.63
CA SER A 170 -9.83 20.28 0.69
C SER A 170 -9.80 18.79 0.32
N LYS A 171 -9.01 18.42 -0.68
CA LYS A 171 -8.75 17.00 -0.99
C LYS A 171 -8.21 16.27 0.25
N GLY A 172 -7.23 16.85 0.95
CA GLY A 172 -6.64 16.27 2.16
C GLY A 172 -7.65 16.08 3.28
N ASN A 173 -8.55 17.04 3.53
CA ASN A 173 -9.56 16.87 4.57
C ASN A 173 -10.60 15.77 4.23
N ARG A 174 -10.96 15.59 2.96
CA ARG A 174 -11.79 14.44 2.55
C ARG A 174 -11.05 13.13 2.77
N GLN A 175 -9.74 13.10 2.49
CA GLN A 175 -8.88 11.95 2.74
C GLN A 175 -8.84 11.62 4.24
N LYS A 176 -8.66 12.63 5.11
CA LYS A 176 -8.68 12.47 6.57
C LYS A 176 -10.00 11.83 7.05
N VAL A 177 -11.16 12.25 6.54
CA VAL A 177 -12.46 11.62 6.89
C VAL A 177 -12.46 10.13 6.54
N ALA A 178 -11.99 9.76 5.34
CA ALA A 178 -11.93 8.36 4.93
C ALA A 178 -10.95 7.53 5.79
N LEU A 179 -9.81 8.12 6.14
CA LEU A 179 -8.82 7.49 7.02
C LEU A 179 -9.37 7.28 8.44
N VAL A 180 -9.99 8.30 9.04
CA VAL A 180 -10.64 8.20 10.36
C VAL A 180 -11.68 7.08 10.34
N ALA A 181 -12.57 7.07 9.34
CA ALA A 181 -13.60 6.04 9.21
C ALA A 181 -13.06 4.62 9.08
N ALA A 182 -11.91 4.46 8.37
CA ALA A 182 -11.32 3.15 8.13
C ALA A 182 -10.49 2.66 9.33
N LEU A 183 -9.70 3.55 9.93
CA LEU A 183 -8.81 3.21 11.05
C LEU A 183 -9.57 3.01 12.37
N ALA A 184 -10.65 3.79 12.61
CA ALA A 184 -11.51 3.59 13.77
C ALA A 184 -12.38 2.33 13.69
N ALA A 185 -12.61 1.81 12.49
CA ALA A 185 -13.45 0.64 12.33
C ALA A 185 -12.81 -0.63 12.93
N PRO A 186 -13.55 -1.44 13.70
CA PRO A 186 -13.06 -2.69 14.26
C PRO A 186 -13.07 -3.80 13.19
N THR A 187 -12.25 -3.65 12.17
CA THR A 187 -12.14 -4.59 11.04
C THR A 187 -10.78 -5.28 11.03
N SER A 188 -10.73 -6.52 10.57
CA SER A 188 -9.50 -7.32 10.54
C SER A 188 -8.59 -7.02 9.35
N LEU A 189 -9.15 -6.49 8.25
CA LEU A 189 -8.41 -6.14 7.05
C LEU A 189 -8.62 -4.66 6.68
N LEU A 190 -7.52 -3.95 6.47
CA LEU A 190 -7.47 -2.59 5.91
C LEU A 190 -6.98 -2.67 4.47
N VAL A 191 -7.75 -2.15 3.53
CA VAL A 191 -7.36 -1.98 2.13
C VAL A 191 -7.27 -0.48 1.85
N LEU A 192 -6.05 0.00 1.60
CA LEU A 192 -5.74 1.41 1.48
C LEU A 192 -5.20 1.69 0.07
N ASP A 193 -5.99 2.38 -0.76
CA ASP A 193 -5.60 2.71 -2.13
C ASP A 193 -5.07 4.15 -2.19
N GLU A 194 -3.75 4.33 -2.31
CA GLU A 194 -3.05 5.61 -2.31
C GLU A 194 -3.45 6.54 -1.13
N PRO A 195 -3.39 6.05 0.12
CA PRO A 195 -4.02 6.70 1.27
C PRO A 195 -3.42 8.05 1.67
N THR A 196 -2.18 8.33 1.31
CA THR A 196 -1.46 9.57 1.63
C THR A 196 -1.73 10.68 0.62
N SER A 197 -2.42 10.39 -0.48
CA SER A 197 -2.68 11.35 -1.54
C SER A 197 -3.40 12.61 -1.04
N GLY A 198 -2.66 13.74 -1.04
CA GLY A 198 -3.16 15.06 -0.62
C GLY A 198 -3.07 15.33 0.88
N LEU A 199 -2.39 14.48 1.64
CA LEU A 199 -1.96 14.77 3.01
C LEU A 199 -0.70 15.65 2.98
N ASP A 200 -0.54 16.45 4.01
CA ASP A 200 0.71 17.13 4.29
C ASP A 200 1.69 16.19 5.03
N PRO A 201 3.00 16.52 5.10
CA PRO A 201 4.00 15.62 5.72
C PRO A 201 3.72 15.27 7.19
N LEU A 202 3.08 16.18 7.95
CA LEU A 202 2.73 15.90 9.34
C LEU A 202 1.64 14.84 9.43
N MET A 203 0.63 14.94 8.58
CA MET A 203 -0.48 13.99 8.53
C MET A 203 -0.05 12.63 7.93
N GLU A 204 0.92 12.61 7.02
CA GLU A 204 1.55 11.36 6.57
C GLU A 204 2.27 10.63 7.71
N ARG A 205 2.92 11.37 8.60
CA ARG A 205 3.53 10.80 9.79
C ARG A 205 2.49 10.20 10.73
N VAL A 206 1.41 10.95 11.02
CA VAL A 206 0.27 10.44 11.82
C VAL A 206 -0.30 9.17 11.19
N PHE A 207 -0.51 9.16 9.88
CA PHE A 207 -0.98 7.99 9.15
C PHE A 207 -0.04 6.79 9.32
N THR A 208 1.27 7.01 9.22
CA THR A 208 2.30 5.96 9.41
C THR A 208 2.20 5.33 10.79
N GLU A 209 2.10 6.16 11.83
CA GLU A 209 1.97 5.71 13.22
C GLU A 209 0.68 4.91 13.44
N GLU A 210 -0.43 5.33 12.81
CA GLU A 210 -1.72 4.67 12.92
C GLU A 210 -1.77 3.31 12.19
N VAL A 211 -1.12 3.21 11.04
CA VAL A 211 -0.98 1.93 10.33
C VAL A 211 -0.13 0.96 11.15
N ALA A 212 0.99 1.42 11.71
CA ALA A 212 1.83 0.60 12.58
C ALA A 212 1.08 0.12 13.82
N ARG A 213 0.26 0.99 14.45
CA ARG A 213 -0.60 0.63 15.59
C ARG A 213 -1.62 -0.43 15.19
N ALA A 214 -2.33 -0.23 14.07
CA ALA A 214 -3.34 -1.19 13.59
C ALA A 214 -2.73 -2.58 13.34
N CYS A 215 -1.52 -2.62 12.74
CA CYS A 215 -0.78 -3.87 12.56
C CYS A 215 -0.37 -4.48 13.92
N GLY A 216 0.12 -3.68 14.87
CA GLY A 216 0.44 -4.12 16.23
C GLY A 216 -0.76 -4.66 17.02
N GLU A 217 -1.97 -4.23 16.68
CA GLU A 217 -3.25 -4.75 17.20
C GLU A 217 -3.71 -6.04 16.48
N GLY A 218 -2.91 -6.56 15.54
CA GLY A 218 -3.17 -7.79 14.79
C GLY A 218 -4.01 -7.61 13.51
N ARG A 219 -4.26 -6.38 13.07
CA ARG A 219 -4.95 -6.11 11.82
C ARG A 219 -3.99 -6.33 10.63
N THR A 220 -4.53 -6.79 9.52
CA THR A 220 -3.79 -6.92 8.27
C THR A 220 -4.01 -5.69 7.42
N VAL A 221 -2.98 -5.21 6.75
CA VAL A 221 -3.04 -4.01 5.90
C VAL A 221 -2.52 -4.32 4.50
N LEU A 222 -3.34 -4.07 3.49
CA LEU A 222 -2.94 -4.01 2.08
C LEU A 222 -2.88 -2.54 1.67
N LEU A 223 -1.68 -2.04 1.41
CA LEU A 223 -1.40 -0.65 1.05
C LEU A 223 -1.02 -0.56 -0.42
N SER A 224 -1.84 0.05 -1.27
CA SER A 224 -1.40 0.37 -2.63
C SER A 224 -0.71 1.73 -2.68
N SER A 225 0.41 1.81 -3.37
CA SER A 225 1.15 3.05 -3.59
C SER A 225 1.88 3.03 -4.94
N HIS A 226 2.20 4.20 -5.44
CA HIS A 226 3.16 4.41 -6.52
C HIS A 226 4.46 5.05 -6.00
N ILE A 227 4.53 5.31 -4.67
CA ILE A 227 5.66 5.94 -3.98
C ILE A 227 6.42 4.86 -3.19
N LEU A 228 7.61 4.56 -3.64
CA LEU A 228 8.42 3.51 -3.05
C LEU A 228 8.85 3.80 -1.61
N ALA A 229 9.25 5.06 -1.33
CA ALA A 229 9.65 5.48 0.01
C ALA A 229 8.54 5.27 1.07
N GLU A 230 7.27 5.39 0.67
CA GLU A 230 6.12 5.08 1.52
C GLU A 230 6.07 3.58 1.87
N VAL A 231 6.19 2.72 0.86
CA VAL A 231 6.20 1.26 1.02
C VAL A 231 7.38 0.81 1.87
N GLN A 232 8.56 1.36 1.64
CA GLN A 232 9.78 1.06 2.42
C GLN A 232 9.65 1.39 3.91
N ARG A 233 8.90 2.44 4.23
CA ARG A 233 8.71 2.92 5.60
C ARG A 233 7.66 2.12 6.36
N LEU A 234 6.61 1.64 5.66
CA LEU A 234 5.41 1.07 6.27
C LEU A 234 5.33 -0.45 6.18
N CYS A 235 5.83 -1.03 5.10
CA CYS A 235 5.53 -2.42 4.75
C CYS A 235 6.62 -3.39 5.21
N SER A 236 6.25 -4.59 5.55
CA SER A 236 7.16 -5.73 5.78
C SER A 236 7.42 -6.53 4.50
N ALA A 237 6.42 -6.57 3.62
CA ALA A 237 6.48 -7.28 2.35
C ALA A 237 5.89 -6.42 1.23
N VAL A 238 6.26 -6.70 -0.01
CA VAL A 238 5.80 -5.97 -1.18
C VAL A 238 5.49 -6.90 -2.35
N THR A 239 4.49 -6.54 -3.13
CA THR A 239 4.23 -7.07 -4.47
C THR A 239 4.28 -5.91 -5.46
N ILE A 240 5.16 -6.00 -6.45
CA ILE A 240 5.34 -4.98 -7.49
C ILE A 240 4.61 -5.43 -8.75
N ILE A 241 3.77 -4.54 -9.30
CA ILE A 241 3.01 -4.84 -10.51
C ILE A 241 3.32 -3.86 -11.65
N LYS A 242 3.38 -4.38 -12.87
CA LYS A 242 3.50 -3.63 -14.14
C LYS A 242 2.57 -4.26 -15.18
N ASN A 243 1.79 -3.45 -15.89
CA ASN A 243 0.91 -3.92 -16.98
C ASN A 243 0.00 -5.11 -16.60
N GLY A 244 -0.53 -5.10 -15.37
CA GLY A 244 -1.43 -6.14 -14.87
C GLY A 244 -0.77 -7.44 -14.43
N ARG A 245 0.56 -7.52 -14.41
CA ARG A 245 1.35 -8.69 -13.98
C ARG A 245 2.21 -8.37 -12.78
N VAL A 246 2.44 -9.35 -11.92
CA VAL A 246 3.46 -9.26 -10.88
C VAL A 246 4.83 -9.37 -11.53
N VAL A 247 5.72 -8.42 -11.23
CA VAL A 247 7.11 -8.41 -11.69
C VAL A 247 8.07 -8.79 -10.57
N GLU A 248 7.70 -8.53 -9.31
CA GLU A 248 8.51 -8.85 -8.15
C GLU A 248 7.61 -9.00 -6.91
N HIS A 249 7.96 -9.87 -5.98
CA HIS A 249 7.28 -10.00 -4.69
C HIS A 249 8.24 -10.56 -3.65
N GLY A 250 8.06 -10.16 -2.40
CA GLY A 250 8.85 -10.71 -1.31
C GLY A 250 8.87 -9.85 -0.06
N ASP A 251 9.54 -10.35 0.96
CA ASP A 251 9.89 -9.61 2.17
C ASP A 251 10.88 -8.49 1.85
N LEU A 252 10.59 -7.28 2.31
CA LEU A 252 11.42 -6.09 2.03
C LEU A 252 12.84 -6.19 2.59
N GLY A 253 13.01 -6.83 3.75
CA GLY A 253 14.33 -7.06 4.32
C GLY A 253 15.16 -8.03 3.47
N THR A 254 14.52 -9.04 2.90
CA THR A 254 15.16 -10.00 1.98
C THR A 254 15.50 -9.35 0.65
N LEU A 255 14.56 -8.60 0.07
CA LEU A 255 14.80 -7.86 -1.18
C LEU A 255 15.96 -6.86 -1.03
N ARG A 256 16.05 -6.15 0.10
CA ARG A 256 17.18 -5.26 0.40
C ARG A 256 18.52 -6.02 0.54
N ARG A 257 18.51 -7.21 1.16
CA ARG A 257 19.74 -8.03 1.30
C ARG A 257 20.22 -8.63 -0.01
N LEU A 258 19.29 -8.93 -0.93
CA LEU A 258 19.62 -9.46 -2.25
C LEU A 258 20.00 -8.35 -3.25
N SER A 259 19.71 -7.10 -2.91
CA SER A 259 20.06 -5.95 -3.74
C SER A 259 21.55 -5.65 -3.63
N ARG A 260 22.18 -5.33 -4.77
CA ARG A 260 23.58 -4.90 -4.81
C ARG A 260 23.73 -3.56 -4.12
N THR A 261 24.86 -3.31 -3.48
CA THR A 261 25.21 -2.00 -2.90
C THR A 261 25.94 -1.18 -3.95
N ARG A 262 25.48 0.03 -4.19
CA ARG A 262 26.18 1.02 -5.01
C ARG A 262 27.25 1.70 -4.16
N ILE A 263 28.48 1.69 -4.64
CA ILE A 263 29.60 2.39 -4.02
C ILE A 263 30.13 3.38 -5.05
N GLU A 264 30.27 4.63 -4.64
CA GLU A 264 30.90 5.67 -5.43
C GLU A 264 32.15 6.15 -4.69
N LEU A 265 33.27 6.21 -5.42
CA LEU A 265 34.57 6.62 -4.92
C LEU A 265 35.01 7.85 -5.70
N GLY A 266 35.19 8.98 -4.99
CA GLY A 266 35.66 10.23 -5.58
C GLY A 266 37.08 10.58 -5.11
N ALA A 267 37.98 10.86 -6.06
CA ALA A 267 39.31 11.36 -5.78
C ALA A 267 39.90 12.05 -7.02
N ALA A 268 41.11 12.55 -6.92
CA ALA A 268 41.84 13.06 -8.09
C ALA A 268 42.11 11.94 -9.10
N ALA A 269 42.13 12.26 -10.39
CA ALA A 269 42.26 11.27 -11.47
C ALA A 269 43.47 10.36 -11.37
N ASP A 270 44.58 10.87 -10.83
CA ASP A 270 45.82 10.13 -10.59
C ASP A 270 45.72 9.14 -9.42
N GLU A 271 44.82 9.38 -8.47
CA GLU A 271 44.55 8.50 -7.34
C GLU A 271 43.50 7.41 -7.69
N LEU A 272 42.58 7.68 -8.61
CA LEU A 272 41.52 6.73 -9.01
C LEU A 272 42.04 5.57 -9.87
N GLY A 273 43.09 5.80 -10.70
CA GLY A 273 43.65 4.76 -11.59
C GLY A 273 44.09 3.48 -10.87
N PRO A 274 44.90 3.56 -9.81
CA PRO A 274 45.31 2.40 -9.01
C PRO A 274 44.11 1.69 -8.33
N VAL A 275 43.16 2.44 -7.83
CA VAL A 275 41.93 1.91 -7.19
C VAL A 275 41.10 1.14 -8.21
N ARG A 276 40.90 1.70 -9.39
CA ARG A 276 40.20 1.04 -10.49
C ARG A 276 40.82 -0.29 -10.85
N GLN A 277 42.13 -0.31 -11.07
CA GLN A 277 42.85 -1.55 -11.40
C GLN A 277 42.72 -2.62 -10.32
N ALA A 278 42.75 -2.21 -9.05
CA ALA A 278 42.60 -3.13 -7.92
C ALA A 278 41.17 -3.70 -7.84
N LEU A 279 40.14 -2.88 -8.10
CA LEU A 279 38.75 -3.32 -8.15
C LEU A 279 38.51 -4.27 -9.34
N GLU A 280 39.00 -3.93 -10.53
CA GLU A 280 38.94 -4.78 -11.73
C GLU A 280 39.67 -6.13 -11.53
N ALA A 281 40.79 -6.14 -10.81
CA ALA A 281 41.51 -7.37 -10.45
C ALA A 281 40.69 -8.29 -9.52
N LEU A 282 39.74 -7.75 -8.75
CA LEU A 282 38.78 -8.50 -7.94
C LEU A 282 37.58 -9.00 -8.76
N GLY A 283 37.56 -8.73 -10.08
CA GLY A 283 36.46 -9.11 -10.96
C GLY A 283 35.20 -8.22 -10.82
N LEU A 284 35.38 -7.00 -10.35
CA LEU A 284 34.29 -6.04 -10.20
C LEU A 284 34.16 -5.16 -11.46
N ASP A 285 32.94 -4.97 -11.91
CA ASP A 285 32.63 -4.04 -12.99
C ASP A 285 32.63 -2.62 -12.44
N VAL A 286 33.56 -1.79 -12.93
CA VAL A 286 33.74 -0.40 -12.48
C VAL A 286 33.42 0.55 -13.62
N VAL A 287 32.50 1.48 -13.39
CA VAL A 287 32.17 2.55 -14.32
C VAL A 287 32.81 3.85 -13.83
N GLU A 288 33.53 4.55 -14.72
CA GLU A 288 34.05 5.88 -14.43
C GLU A 288 33.20 6.93 -15.09
N ASP A 289 32.65 7.83 -14.28
CA ASP A 289 31.86 8.97 -14.72
C ASP A 289 32.21 10.23 -13.93
N GLY A 290 32.52 11.31 -14.64
CA GLY A 290 32.77 12.63 -14.04
C GLY A 290 33.88 12.68 -12.99
N GLY A 291 34.91 11.80 -13.06
CA GLY A 291 36.00 11.73 -12.09
C GLY A 291 35.60 10.97 -10.80
N ARG A 292 34.62 10.10 -10.89
CA ARG A 292 34.21 9.16 -9.84
C ARG A 292 34.20 7.73 -10.40
N LEU A 293 34.55 6.77 -9.56
CA LEU A 293 34.30 5.36 -9.85
C LEU A 293 33.00 4.93 -9.21
N SER A 294 32.12 4.35 -10.00
CA SER A 294 30.85 3.79 -9.55
C SER A 294 30.83 2.29 -9.80
N LEU A 295 30.45 1.52 -8.80
CA LEU A 295 30.34 0.07 -8.89
C LEU A 295 29.17 -0.45 -8.07
N GLU A 296 28.58 -1.56 -8.51
CA GLU A 296 27.54 -2.27 -7.79
C GLU A 296 28.07 -3.62 -7.32
N VAL A 297 28.07 -3.84 -6.02
CA VAL A 297 28.59 -5.06 -5.41
C VAL A 297 27.57 -5.74 -4.50
N PRO A 298 27.61 -7.08 -4.39
CA PRO A 298 26.81 -7.77 -3.38
C PRO A 298 27.28 -7.35 -1.97
N PRO A 299 26.37 -7.38 -0.96
CA PRO A 299 26.67 -6.90 0.39
C PRO A 299 27.94 -7.51 1.01
N GLU A 300 28.26 -8.76 0.68
CA GLU A 300 29.41 -9.48 1.19
C GLU A 300 30.75 -8.87 0.70
N GLN A 301 30.75 -8.19 -0.43
CA GLN A 301 31.93 -7.56 -1.01
C GLN A 301 32.14 -6.11 -0.57
N VAL A 302 31.13 -5.48 0.03
CA VAL A 302 31.20 -4.09 0.52
C VAL A 302 32.40 -3.85 1.45
N PRO A 303 32.68 -4.71 2.47
CA PRO A 303 33.85 -4.51 3.33
C PRO A 303 35.15 -4.53 2.57
N THR A 304 35.31 -5.37 1.54
CA THR A 304 36.51 -5.48 0.70
C THR A 304 36.75 -4.19 -0.08
N VAL A 305 35.68 -3.64 -0.71
CA VAL A 305 35.78 -2.39 -1.46
C VAL A 305 36.12 -1.21 -0.55
N LEU A 306 35.46 -1.12 0.63
CA LEU A 306 35.76 -0.06 1.59
C LEU A 306 37.18 -0.16 2.18
N SER A 307 37.69 -1.36 2.43
CA SER A 307 39.07 -1.54 2.87
C SER A 307 40.06 -1.05 1.81
N LEU A 308 39.80 -1.40 0.55
CA LEU A 308 40.65 -0.97 -0.57
C LEU A 308 40.60 0.56 -0.76
N ALA A 309 39.44 1.17 -0.66
CA ALA A 309 39.30 2.62 -0.68
C ALA A 309 40.08 3.29 0.47
N GLY A 310 40.08 2.68 1.67
CA GLY A 310 40.85 3.13 2.83
C GLY A 310 42.37 3.01 2.62
N GLU A 311 42.86 1.90 2.03
CA GLU A 311 44.28 1.70 1.70
C GLU A 311 44.79 2.76 0.73
N HIS A 312 43.95 3.15 -0.22
CA HIS A 312 44.25 4.21 -1.19
C HIS A 312 43.89 5.62 -0.70
N ARG A 313 43.45 5.77 0.57
CA ARG A 313 43.14 7.03 1.22
C ARG A 313 42.03 7.83 0.52
N ILE A 314 41.10 7.15 -0.16
CA ILE A 314 39.95 7.79 -0.77
C ILE A 314 39.06 8.37 0.35
N GLN A 315 38.80 9.67 0.30
CA GLN A 315 38.03 10.37 1.36
C GLN A 315 36.54 10.60 0.98
N ASP A 316 36.26 10.67 -0.31
CA ASP A 316 34.91 10.86 -0.81
C ASP A 316 34.34 9.47 -1.19
N VAL A 317 33.66 8.85 -0.23
CA VAL A 317 33.07 7.52 -0.38
C VAL A 317 31.59 7.60 -0.07
N THR A 318 30.77 7.27 -1.05
CA THR A 318 29.34 7.04 -0.86
C THR A 318 29.07 5.55 -0.95
N CYS A 319 28.36 5.01 0.03
CA CYS A 319 28.00 3.60 0.07
C CYS A 319 26.51 3.50 0.36
N GLU A 320 25.72 3.27 -0.68
CA GLU A 320 24.28 3.18 -0.60
C GLU A 320 23.83 1.75 -0.92
N PRO A 321 23.10 1.07 -0.01
CA PRO A 321 22.42 -0.16 -0.38
C PRO A 321 21.58 0.12 -1.63
N ALA A 322 21.54 -0.80 -2.59
CA ALA A 322 20.68 -0.61 -3.75
C ALA A 322 19.26 -0.26 -3.27
N SER A 323 18.78 0.84 -3.74
CA SER A 323 17.44 1.26 -3.41
C SER A 323 16.46 0.30 -4.09
N LEU A 324 15.33 0.04 -3.44
CA LEU A 324 14.23 -0.61 -4.15
C LEU A 324 13.82 0.20 -5.39
N GLU A 325 14.24 1.47 -5.48
CA GLU A 325 14.10 2.32 -6.68
C GLU A 325 14.88 1.77 -7.86
N ASP A 326 16.10 1.27 -7.64
CA ASP A 326 16.91 0.67 -8.69
C ASP A 326 16.29 -0.66 -9.16
N LEU A 327 15.76 -1.48 -8.23
CA LEU A 327 14.97 -2.66 -8.58
C LEU A 327 13.70 -2.28 -9.35
N PHE A 328 13.04 -1.22 -8.93
CA PHE A 328 11.85 -0.68 -9.56
C PHE A 328 12.17 -0.11 -10.96
N LEU A 329 13.24 0.69 -11.10
CA LEU A 329 13.68 1.28 -12.37
C LEU A 329 14.14 0.23 -13.38
N ARG A 330 14.86 -0.81 -12.97
CA ARG A 330 15.25 -1.93 -13.86
C ARG A 330 14.04 -2.57 -14.54
N HIS A 331 12.95 -2.75 -13.79
CA HIS A 331 11.71 -3.27 -14.37
C HIS A 331 10.96 -2.23 -15.23
N TYR A 332 11.35 -0.93 -15.17
CA TYR A 332 10.72 0.15 -15.95
C TYR A 332 11.48 0.53 -17.20
N GLU A 333 12.81 0.40 -17.22
CA GLU A 333 13.67 0.77 -18.35
C GLU A 333 13.72 -0.30 -19.44
N GLU A 334 13.33 -1.55 -19.14
CA GLU A 334 13.18 -2.61 -20.15
C GLU A 334 11.85 -2.41 -20.93
N VAL A 335 11.80 -1.42 -21.83
CA VAL A 335 10.78 -1.25 -22.89
C VAL A 335 11.45 -1.16 -24.24
#